data_63cc822d4176ce9fe33245bf3e434e12
#
_entry.id   63cc822d4176ce9fe33245bf3e434e12
#
_cell.length_a   1.000
_cell.length_b   1.000
_cell.length_c   1.000
_cell.angle_alpha   90.00
_cell.angle_beta   90.00
_cell.angle_gamma   90.00
#
_symmetry.space_group_name_H-M   'P 1'
#
loop_
_entity.id
_entity.type
_entity.pdbx_description
1 polymer ?
#
loop_
_entity_poly.entity_id
_entity_poly.type
_entity_poly.pdbx_seq_one_letter_code
_entity_poly.pdbx_strand_id
1 'polypeptide(L)'
;GTAAAGALPETAKVEAEAGALPVAVAVASLPARGVIRYRVDRGDQGFQIGRATHTWEASDGVYRITAVTETSGLIGFLRPLRAEVESSGRLTAGGLLPERFVTRQSGRETDEQADFDWQQMQVHLAGRPAQTLSPGAQDLLSLNYQLGLLGDLATGYQLSVVTGRRYARYRLEVLADEVVETPAGTFNSMHLRFPGVASTELWLARERALLPVKIRFVDRKGNLYIQVATSIEIGEEP
;
A
#
# COMPACT_ATOMS: atom_id res chain seq x y z
N GLY A 1 -31.00 -27.18 -59.93
CA GLY A 1 -31.09 -26.77 -58.57
C GLY A 1 -29.76 -26.25 -58.05
N THR A 2 -29.64 -24.92 -57.98
CA THR A 2 -28.41 -24.24 -57.56
C THR A 2 -28.50 -24.01 -56.07
N ALA A 3 -27.56 -24.54 -55.29
CA ALA A 3 -27.43 -24.27 -53.86
C ALA A 3 -26.66 -23.00 -53.63
N ALA A 4 -27.26 -22.07 -52.90
CA ALA A 4 -26.65 -20.84 -52.43
C ALA A 4 -25.78 -21.14 -51.20
N ALA A 5 -24.50 -20.81 -51.26
CA ALA A 5 -23.60 -20.83 -50.15
C ALA A 5 -23.86 -19.63 -49.25
N GLY A 6 -24.30 -19.88 -48.02
CA GLY A 6 -24.42 -18.85 -46.99
C GLY A 6 -23.04 -18.52 -46.41
N ALA A 7 -22.65 -17.25 -46.54
CA ALA A 7 -21.49 -16.71 -45.86
C ALA A 7 -21.72 -16.61 -44.33
N LEU A 8 -20.79 -17.13 -43.57
CA LEU A 8 -20.72 -16.95 -42.13
C LEU A 8 -20.33 -15.51 -41.79
N PRO A 9 -20.91 -14.88 -40.78
CA PRO A 9 -20.51 -13.54 -40.39
C PRO A 9 -19.11 -13.56 -39.76
N GLU A 10 -18.28 -12.69 -40.25
CA GLU A 10 -16.96 -12.36 -39.76
C GLU A 10 -17.07 -11.88 -38.31
N THR A 11 -16.43 -12.60 -37.41
CA THR A 11 -16.35 -12.23 -36.00
C THR A 11 -15.52 -10.95 -35.91
N ALA A 12 -16.19 -9.85 -35.65
CA ALA A 12 -15.54 -8.59 -35.28
C ALA A 12 -14.66 -8.83 -34.05
N LYS A 13 -13.36 -8.71 -34.24
CA LYS A 13 -12.42 -8.52 -33.14
C LYS A 13 -12.81 -7.24 -32.41
N VAL A 14 -13.39 -7.37 -31.24
CA VAL A 14 -13.46 -6.29 -30.29
C VAL A 14 -12.04 -6.11 -29.76
N GLU A 15 -11.28 -5.22 -30.36
CA GLU A 15 -10.09 -4.66 -29.74
C GLU A 15 -10.57 -3.94 -28.47
N ALA A 16 -10.27 -4.54 -27.33
CA ALA A 16 -10.42 -3.86 -26.06
C ALA A 16 -9.44 -2.68 -26.08
N GLU A 17 -9.95 -1.48 -26.34
CA GLU A 17 -9.23 -0.26 -26.04
C GLU A 17 -8.81 -0.35 -24.58
N ALA A 18 -7.50 -0.41 -24.34
CA ALA A 18 -6.92 -0.23 -23.03
C ALA A 18 -7.14 1.23 -22.65
N GLY A 19 -8.33 1.54 -22.17
CA GLY A 19 -8.68 2.85 -21.66
C GLY A 19 -7.65 3.24 -20.62
N ALA A 20 -7.00 4.38 -20.80
CA ALA A 20 -6.11 4.95 -19.79
C ALA A 20 -6.87 4.97 -18.47
N LEU A 21 -6.27 4.38 -17.42
CA LEU A 21 -6.86 4.42 -16.09
C LEU A 21 -7.08 5.91 -15.71
N PRO A 22 -8.23 6.28 -15.16
CA PRO A 22 -8.48 7.66 -14.78
C PRO A 22 -7.40 8.08 -13.78
N VAL A 23 -6.79 9.25 -14.01
CA VAL A 23 -5.84 9.84 -13.07
C VAL A 23 -6.62 10.15 -11.79
N ALA A 24 -6.28 9.47 -10.69
CA ALA A 24 -6.90 9.73 -9.41
C ALA A 24 -6.59 11.15 -8.94
N VAL A 25 -7.59 11.82 -8.38
CA VAL A 25 -7.44 13.14 -7.76
C VAL A 25 -7.61 12.97 -6.26
N ALA A 26 -6.63 13.44 -5.50
CA ALA A 26 -6.72 13.42 -4.05
C ALA A 26 -7.78 14.44 -3.58
N VAL A 27 -8.65 13.99 -2.67
CA VAL A 27 -9.69 14.83 -2.04
C VAL A 27 -9.29 15.28 -0.65
N ALA A 28 -8.17 14.77 -0.13
CA ALA A 28 -7.58 15.10 1.15
C ALA A 28 -6.07 15.22 1.02
N SER A 29 -5.42 15.79 2.02
CA SER A 29 -3.96 15.87 2.12
C SER A 29 -3.45 15.07 3.31
N LEU A 30 -2.24 14.54 3.18
CA LEU A 30 -1.55 13.94 4.32
C LEU A 30 -1.21 15.06 5.33
N PRO A 31 -1.46 14.88 6.63
CA PRO A 31 -0.97 15.81 7.64
C PRO A 31 0.53 16.05 7.48
N ALA A 32 1.01 17.26 7.79
CA ALA A 32 2.40 17.66 7.54
C ALA A 32 3.42 16.72 8.20
N ARG A 33 3.08 16.17 9.36
CA ARG A 33 3.89 15.16 10.05
C ARG A 33 3.02 14.29 10.94
N GLY A 34 3.51 13.10 11.24
CA GLY A 34 2.83 12.24 12.19
C GLY A 34 3.62 10.99 12.52
N VAL A 35 3.16 10.33 13.56
CA VAL A 35 3.69 9.06 14.03
C VAL A 35 2.52 8.15 14.42
N ILE A 36 2.51 6.94 13.89
CA ILE A 36 1.61 5.88 14.35
C ILE A 36 2.47 4.75 14.89
N ARG A 37 2.20 4.32 16.11
CA ARG A 37 2.81 3.14 16.71
C ARG A 37 1.83 1.99 16.68
N TYR A 38 2.33 0.80 16.37
CA TYR A 38 1.54 -0.42 16.26
C TYR A 38 2.13 -1.52 17.13
N ARG A 39 1.23 -2.32 17.69
CA ARG A 39 1.53 -3.66 18.13
C ARG A 39 1.47 -4.58 16.91
N VAL A 40 2.42 -5.50 16.76
CA VAL A 40 2.44 -6.50 15.70
C VAL A 40 2.17 -7.87 16.28
N ASP A 41 1.08 -8.49 15.85
CA ASP A 41 0.68 -9.82 16.25
C ASP A 41 0.91 -10.83 15.10
N ARG A 42 1.26 -12.05 15.44
CA ARG A 42 1.23 -13.18 14.52
C ARG A 42 -0.04 -13.98 14.74
N GLY A 43 -0.78 -14.23 13.64
CA GLY A 43 -2.10 -14.84 13.72
C GLY A 43 -3.16 -13.86 14.23
N ASP A 44 -4.37 -14.35 14.43
CA ASP A 44 -5.55 -13.57 14.83
C ASP A 44 -5.89 -13.72 16.33
N GLN A 45 -5.08 -14.45 17.09
CA GLN A 45 -5.29 -14.73 18.51
C GLN A 45 -4.59 -13.74 19.46
N GLY A 46 -4.08 -12.61 18.94
CA GLY A 46 -3.42 -11.57 19.74
C GLY A 46 -2.03 -11.96 20.26
N PHE A 47 -1.33 -12.85 19.56
CA PHE A 47 0.03 -13.23 19.93
C PHE A 47 1.03 -12.19 19.46
N GLN A 48 1.41 -11.28 20.36
CA GLN A 48 2.33 -10.20 20.06
C GLN A 48 3.76 -10.73 19.81
N ILE A 49 4.33 -10.36 18.66
CA ILE A 49 5.70 -10.70 18.28
C ILE A 49 6.59 -9.47 18.13
N GLY A 50 6.03 -8.28 18.04
CA GLY A 50 6.82 -7.09 17.79
C GLY A 50 6.03 -5.79 17.88
N ARG A 51 6.70 -4.73 17.44
CA ARG A 51 6.18 -3.37 17.32
C ARG A 51 6.58 -2.79 15.99
N ALA A 52 5.73 -1.92 15.46
CA ALA A 52 6.04 -1.12 14.28
C ALA A 52 5.80 0.35 14.58
N THR A 53 6.58 1.23 13.95
CA THR A 53 6.42 2.67 14.04
C THR A 53 6.45 3.23 12.62
N HIS A 54 5.36 3.87 12.22
CA HIS A 54 5.31 4.65 10.99
C HIS A 54 5.50 6.12 11.35
N THR A 55 6.43 6.77 10.65
CA THR A 55 6.70 8.20 10.77
C THR A 55 6.62 8.83 9.41
N TRP A 56 6.00 10.01 9.29
CA TRP A 56 6.00 10.73 8.02
C TRP A 56 6.20 12.22 8.20
N GLU A 57 6.76 12.81 7.15
CA GLU A 57 6.87 14.23 6.91
C GLU A 57 6.36 14.50 5.50
N ALA A 58 5.52 15.52 5.36
CA ALA A 58 4.89 15.90 4.10
C ALA A 58 4.76 17.42 4.05
N SER A 59 5.69 18.09 3.36
CA SER A 59 5.73 19.55 3.24
C SER A 59 6.49 19.96 1.98
N ASP A 60 6.26 21.17 1.52
CA ASP A 60 6.98 21.76 0.37
C ASP A 60 6.92 20.89 -0.92
N GLY A 61 5.80 20.20 -1.13
CA GLY A 61 5.60 19.36 -2.31
C GLY A 61 6.33 18.02 -2.30
N VAL A 62 6.92 17.62 -1.17
CA VAL A 62 7.61 16.34 -1.00
C VAL A 62 7.11 15.59 0.21
N TYR A 63 7.27 14.27 0.20
CA TYR A 63 6.97 13.43 1.35
C TYR A 63 8.07 12.41 1.60
N ARG A 64 8.16 11.97 2.84
CA ARG A 64 8.92 10.81 3.28
C ARG A 64 8.11 10.05 4.33
N ILE A 65 7.92 8.77 4.13
CA ILE A 65 7.28 7.86 5.08
C ILE A 65 8.27 6.76 5.41
N THR A 66 8.46 6.48 6.68
CA THR A 66 9.34 5.42 7.18
C THR A 66 8.54 4.51 8.09
N ALA A 67 8.68 3.20 7.90
CA ALA A 67 8.11 2.18 8.78
C ALA A 67 9.24 1.32 9.35
N VAL A 68 9.37 1.31 10.66
CA VAL A 68 10.35 0.47 11.38
C VAL A 68 9.59 -0.59 12.15
N THR A 69 9.91 -1.86 11.88
CA THR A 69 9.33 -3.01 12.58
C THR A 69 10.41 -3.76 13.31
N GLU A 70 10.18 -4.06 14.57
CA GLU A 70 11.11 -4.76 15.45
C GLU A 70 10.40 -5.87 16.19
N THR A 71 11.07 -7.04 16.32
CA THR A 71 10.64 -8.08 17.25
C THR A 71 10.78 -7.59 18.69
N SER A 72 9.85 -7.99 19.56
CA SER A 72 9.80 -7.56 20.96
C SER A 72 9.59 -8.72 21.93
N GLY A 73 9.73 -8.44 23.23
CA GLY A 73 9.55 -9.42 24.30
C GLY A 73 10.57 -10.58 24.20
N LEU A 74 10.13 -11.78 24.57
CA LEU A 74 10.98 -12.97 24.56
C LEU A 74 11.44 -13.32 23.12
N ILE A 75 10.58 -13.12 22.13
CA ILE A 75 10.94 -13.35 20.72
C ILE A 75 12.03 -12.38 20.27
N GLY A 76 11.96 -11.11 20.67
CA GLY A 76 12.99 -10.13 20.37
C GLY A 76 14.33 -10.45 21.03
N PHE A 77 14.31 -11.05 22.21
CA PHE A 77 15.52 -11.53 22.87
C PHE A 77 16.16 -12.75 22.18
N LEU A 78 15.32 -13.71 21.75
CA LEU A 78 15.81 -14.95 21.14
C LEU A 78 16.13 -14.79 19.65
N ARG A 79 15.36 -13.97 18.94
CA ARG A 79 15.48 -13.71 17.50
C ARG A 79 15.29 -12.24 17.22
N PRO A 80 16.26 -11.37 17.53
CA PRO A 80 16.17 -9.96 17.23
C PRO A 80 16.11 -9.74 15.71
N LEU A 81 15.07 -9.06 15.26
CA LEU A 81 14.90 -8.70 13.87
C LEU A 81 14.40 -7.26 13.81
N ARG A 82 15.02 -6.47 12.94
CA ARG A 82 14.61 -5.12 12.62
C ARG A 82 14.51 -4.96 11.12
N ALA A 83 13.37 -4.50 10.67
CA ALA A 83 13.13 -4.14 9.29
C ALA A 83 12.75 -2.66 9.20
N GLU A 84 13.29 -1.97 8.21
CA GLU A 84 12.98 -0.58 7.91
C GLU A 84 12.56 -0.46 6.44
N VAL A 85 11.44 0.18 6.23
CA VAL A 85 10.88 0.46 4.91
C VAL A 85 10.73 1.97 4.77
N GLU A 86 11.19 2.52 3.66
CA GLU A 86 11.08 3.94 3.36
C GLU A 86 10.43 4.14 1.99
N SER A 87 9.46 5.03 1.93
CA SER A 87 8.87 5.56 0.70
C SER A 87 9.06 7.06 0.68
N SER A 88 9.58 7.59 -0.41
CA SER A 88 9.76 9.02 -0.59
C SER A 88 9.43 9.46 -2.01
N GLY A 89 8.99 10.70 -2.16
CA GLY A 89 8.61 11.25 -3.44
C GLY A 89 7.95 12.61 -3.32
N ARG A 90 7.06 12.90 -4.25
CA ARG A 90 6.38 14.20 -4.35
C ARG A 90 4.92 14.11 -3.90
N LEU A 91 4.43 15.25 -3.44
CA LEU A 91 2.99 15.50 -3.24
C LEU A 91 2.45 16.17 -4.50
N THR A 92 1.38 15.61 -5.05
CA THR A 92 0.76 16.10 -6.28
C THR A 92 -0.76 16.24 -6.08
N ALA A 93 -1.45 16.76 -7.07
CA ALA A 93 -2.92 16.77 -7.09
C ALA A 93 -3.53 15.35 -7.03
N GLY A 94 -2.77 14.33 -7.43
CA GLY A 94 -3.16 12.92 -7.32
C GLY A 94 -2.82 12.28 -5.98
N GLY A 95 -2.24 13.04 -5.05
CA GLY A 95 -1.74 12.54 -3.76
C GLY A 95 -0.25 12.21 -3.79
N LEU A 96 0.13 11.09 -3.24
CA LEU A 96 1.52 10.65 -3.18
C LEU A 96 2.02 10.14 -4.54
N LEU A 97 3.16 10.64 -4.97
CA LEU A 97 3.86 10.20 -6.17
C LEU A 97 5.22 9.64 -5.76
N PRO A 98 5.33 8.33 -5.53
CA PRO A 98 6.57 7.72 -5.09
C PRO A 98 7.68 7.89 -6.14
N GLU A 99 8.88 8.21 -5.68
CA GLU A 99 10.08 8.26 -6.52
C GLU A 99 11.07 7.19 -6.11
N ARG A 100 11.08 6.83 -4.83
CA ARG A 100 11.98 5.81 -4.30
C ARG A 100 11.34 5.01 -3.17
N PHE A 101 11.54 3.70 -3.22
CA PHE A 101 11.13 2.74 -2.20
C PHE A 101 12.32 1.86 -1.82
N VAL A 102 12.61 1.77 -0.52
CA VAL A 102 13.76 1.00 -0.01
C VAL A 102 13.30 0.14 1.17
N THR A 103 13.71 -1.11 1.17
CA THR A 103 13.54 -2.03 2.30
C THR A 103 14.91 -2.48 2.81
N ARG A 104 15.17 -2.27 4.08
CA ARG A 104 16.36 -2.72 4.81
C ARG A 104 15.95 -3.71 5.87
N GLN A 105 16.68 -4.78 6.02
CA GLN A 105 16.42 -5.79 7.04
C GLN A 105 17.71 -6.24 7.69
N SER A 106 17.74 -6.33 9.03
CA SER A 106 18.86 -6.88 9.76
C SER A 106 19.17 -8.31 9.31
N GLY A 107 20.45 -8.64 9.12
CA GLY A 107 20.90 -9.95 8.62
C GLY A 107 20.82 -10.14 7.11
N ARG A 108 20.41 -9.13 6.34
CA ARG A 108 20.53 -9.11 4.87
C ARG A 108 21.72 -8.25 4.45
N GLU A 109 22.50 -8.72 3.48
CA GLU A 109 23.66 -8.01 2.96
C GLU A 109 23.29 -6.84 2.04
N THR A 110 22.15 -6.94 1.35
CA THR A 110 21.72 -5.94 0.39
C THR A 110 20.28 -5.47 0.66
N ASP A 111 20.07 -4.17 0.50
CA ASP A 111 18.76 -3.56 0.53
C ASP A 111 17.97 -3.91 -0.74
N GLU A 112 16.65 -4.00 -0.62
CA GLU A 112 15.74 -4.02 -1.76
C GLU A 112 15.35 -2.58 -2.09
N GLN A 113 15.45 -2.20 -3.35
CA GLN A 113 15.16 -0.84 -3.80
C GLN A 113 14.38 -0.85 -5.10
N ALA A 114 13.46 0.11 -5.22
CA ALA A 114 12.78 0.47 -6.45
C ALA A 114 12.86 1.98 -6.68
N ASP A 115 13.16 2.37 -7.91
CA ASP A 115 13.18 3.74 -8.37
C ASP A 115 12.10 3.95 -9.44
N PHE A 116 11.30 5.00 -9.29
CA PHE A 116 10.19 5.35 -10.17
C PHE A 116 10.60 6.51 -11.06
N ASP A 117 10.75 6.29 -12.34
CA ASP A 117 11.01 7.32 -13.35
C ASP A 117 9.70 7.72 -14.02
N TRP A 118 9.08 8.77 -13.53
CA TRP A 118 7.80 9.27 -14.03
C TRP A 118 7.94 10.01 -15.37
N GLN A 119 9.12 10.48 -15.74
CA GLN A 119 9.35 11.10 -17.03
C GLN A 119 9.39 10.07 -18.14
N GLN A 120 10.07 8.94 -17.90
CA GLN A 120 10.16 7.83 -18.85
C GLN A 120 9.06 6.79 -18.64
N MET A 121 8.23 6.95 -17.62
CA MET A 121 7.19 5.99 -17.22
C MET A 121 7.75 4.57 -17.06
N GLN A 122 8.83 4.47 -16.27
CA GLN A 122 9.51 3.22 -15.97
C GLN A 122 9.73 3.06 -14.47
N VAL A 123 9.68 1.83 -14.01
CA VAL A 123 10.09 1.46 -12.65
C VAL A 123 11.27 0.49 -12.72
N HIS A 124 12.29 0.79 -11.93
CA HIS A 124 13.53 0.02 -11.85
C HIS A 124 13.61 -0.66 -10.48
N LEU A 125 13.50 -1.98 -10.49
CA LEU A 125 13.72 -2.80 -9.30
C LEU A 125 15.14 -3.36 -9.34
N ALA A 126 15.83 -3.37 -8.20
CA ALA A 126 17.21 -3.84 -8.11
C ALA A 126 17.39 -5.25 -8.71
N GLY A 127 18.33 -5.36 -9.64
CA GLY A 127 18.65 -6.63 -10.32
C GLY A 127 17.61 -7.12 -11.33
N ARG A 128 16.69 -6.26 -11.77
CA ARG A 128 15.65 -6.60 -12.76
C ARG A 128 15.62 -5.61 -13.92
N PRO A 129 15.16 -6.04 -15.11
CA PRO A 129 14.90 -5.12 -16.21
C PRO A 129 13.83 -4.07 -15.81
N ALA A 130 13.95 -2.86 -16.38
CA ALA A 130 12.93 -1.85 -16.23
C ALA A 130 11.56 -2.33 -16.72
N GLN A 131 10.51 -1.94 -16.03
CA GLN A 131 9.13 -2.25 -16.39
C GLN A 131 8.36 -0.96 -16.64
N THR A 132 7.31 -1.03 -17.47
CA THR A 132 6.46 0.13 -17.73
C THR A 132 5.69 0.52 -16.47
N LEU A 133 5.86 1.79 -16.06
CA LEU A 133 5.17 2.36 -14.92
C LEU A 133 3.74 2.77 -15.31
N SER A 134 2.78 2.38 -14.51
CA SER A 134 1.38 2.79 -14.68
C SER A 134 1.10 4.11 -13.96
N PRO A 135 0.24 4.99 -14.49
CA PRO A 135 -0.23 6.16 -13.75
C PRO A 135 -0.82 5.75 -12.39
N GLY A 136 -0.53 6.52 -11.35
CA GLY A 136 -1.04 6.27 -10.01
C GLY A 136 -0.38 5.12 -9.26
N ALA A 137 0.68 4.51 -9.80
CA ALA A 137 1.41 3.43 -9.14
C ALA A 137 1.94 3.87 -7.76
N GLN A 138 1.93 2.94 -6.82
CA GLN A 138 2.39 3.13 -5.45
C GLN A 138 3.42 2.06 -5.08
N ASP A 139 4.12 2.27 -3.99
CA ASP A 139 4.80 1.20 -3.27
C ASP A 139 3.93 0.70 -2.10
N LEU A 140 4.36 -0.38 -1.48
CA LEU A 140 3.58 -1.03 -0.41
C LEU A 140 3.36 -0.11 0.82
N LEU A 141 4.28 0.81 1.08
CA LEU A 141 4.17 1.72 2.22
C LEU A 141 3.31 2.95 1.88
N SER A 142 3.57 3.59 0.75
CA SER A 142 2.79 4.74 0.30
C SER A 142 1.32 4.39 0.07
N LEU A 143 1.04 3.17 -0.38
CA LEU A 143 -0.32 2.66 -0.59
C LEU A 143 -1.21 2.84 0.64
N ASN A 144 -0.69 2.55 1.83
CA ASN A 144 -1.45 2.62 3.09
C ASN A 144 -1.97 4.03 3.39
N TYR A 145 -1.33 5.05 2.85
CA TYR A 145 -1.67 6.46 3.04
C TYR A 145 -2.41 7.03 1.83
N GLN A 146 -1.98 6.66 0.63
CA GLN A 146 -2.58 7.13 -0.62
C GLN A 146 -4.08 6.85 -0.70
N LEU A 147 -4.51 5.68 -0.26
CA LEU A 147 -5.92 5.28 -0.34
C LEU A 147 -6.82 6.21 0.49
N GLY A 148 -6.36 6.65 1.66
CA GLY A 148 -7.07 7.65 2.47
C GLY A 148 -7.14 9.03 1.81
N LEU A 149 -6.16 9.41 1.01
CA LEU A 149 -6.15 10.67 0.29
C LEU A 149 -7.14 10.69 -0.88
N LEU A 150 -7.43 9.53 -1.47
CA LEU A 150 -8.38 9.41 -2.58
C LEU A 150 -9.83 9.44 -2.13
N GLY A 151 -10.11 9.29 -0.85
CA GLY A 151 -11.45 9.34 -0.28
C GLY A 151 -12.29 8.10 -0.59
N ASP A 152 -13.51 8.29 -1.09
CA ASP A 152 -14.42 7.18 -1.38
C ASP A 152 -13.98 6.42 -2.64
N LEU A 153 -13.54 5.21 -2.42
CA LEU A 153 -13.11 4.28 -3.47
C LEU A 153 -14.20 3.27 -3.77
N ALA A 154 -14.29 2.87 -5.04
CA ALA A 154 -15.20 1.80 -5.49
C ALA A 154 -14.45 0.47 -5.61
N THR A 155 -15.15 -0.63 -5.30
CA THR A 155 -14.67 -1.98 -5.59
C THR A 155 -14.34 -2.11 -7.08
N GLY A 156 -13.20 -2.71 -7.37
CA GLY A 156 -12.68 -2.88 -8.72
C GLY A 156 -11.67 -1.83 -9.14
N TYR A 157 -11.42 -0.79 -8.31
CA TYR A 157 -10.34 0.15 -8.55
C TYR A 157 -9.02 -0.62 -8.67
N GLN A 158 -8.27 -0.33 -9.73
CA GLN A 158 -7.00 -1.01 -10.00
C GLN A 158 -5.84 -0.05 -9.87
N LEU A 159 -4.76 -0.52 -9.26
CA LEU A 159 -3.50 0.20 -9.21
C LEU A 159 -2.33 -0.78 -9.23
N SER A 160 -1.20 -0.31 -9.72
CA SER A 160 0.04 -1.07 -9.71
C SER A 160 0.84 -0.73 -8.46
N VAL A 161 1.42 -1.74 -7.83
CA VAL A 161 2.14 -1.60 -6.55
C VAL A 161 3.48 -2.31 -6.63
N VAL A 162 4.51 -1.64 -6.14
CA VAL A 162 5.81 -2.24 -5.84
C VAL A 162 5.78 -2.83 -4.44
N THR A 163 6.00 -4.14 -4.35
CA THR A 163 6.03 -4.89 -3.08
C THR A 163 7.41 -5.52 -2.85
N GLY A 164 8.44 -4.70 -2.70
CA GLY A 164 9.82 -5.16 -2.62
C GLY A 164 10.38 -5.57 -3.99
N ARG A 165 10.40 -6.86 -4.32
CA ARG A 165 10.95 -7.38 -5.57
C ARG A 165 9.95 -7.53 -6.72
N ARG A 166 8.72 -7.12 -6.52
CA ARG A 166 7.63 -7.23 -7.50
C ARG A 166 7.03 -5.89 -7.80
N TYR A 167 6.66 -5.72 -9.05
CA TYR A 167 5.76 -4.69 -9.51
C TYR A 167 4.60 -5.38 -10.21
N ALA A 168 3.38 -5.20 -9.70
CA ALA A 168 2.19 -5.88 -10.22
C ALA A 168 0.94 -5.02 -10.04
N ARG A 169 -0.09 -5.31 -10.85
CA ARG A 169 -1.40 -4.70 -10.74
C ARG A 169 -2.27 -5.47 -9.76
N TYR A 170 -2.95 -4.73 -8.90
CA TYR A 170 -3.88 -5.25 -7.90
C TYR A 170 -5.25 -4.63 -8.07
N ARG A 171 -6.26 -5.37 -7.69
CA ARG A 171 -7.66 -4.94 -7.68
C ARG A 171 -8.11 -4.73 -6.25
N LEU A 172 -8.66 -3.55 -5.97
CA LEU A 172 -9.20 -3.19 -4.67
C LEU A 172 -10.60 -3.78 -4.49
N GLU A 173 -10.86 -4.34 -3.32
CA GLU A 173 -12.20 -4.64 -2.82
C GLU A 173 -12.51 -3.67 -1.68
N VAL A 174 -13.64 -2.99 -1.77
CA VAL A 174 -14.18 -2.13 -0.72
C VAL A 174 -15.23 -2.91 0.03
N LEU A 175 -14.97 -3.17 1.31
CA LEU A 175 -15.89 -3.89 2.21
C LEU A 175 -16.75 -2.88 2.97
N ALA A 176 -17.75 -3.37 3.71
CA ALA A 176 -18.55 -2.52 4.57
C ALA A 176 -17.66 -1.86 5.65
N ASP A 177 -17.99 -0.62 6.00
CA ASP A 177 -17.35 0.05 7.12
C ASP A 177 -17.43 -0.80 8.39
N GLU A 178 -16.39 -0.79 9.17
CA GLU A 178 -16.25 -1.60 10.37
C GLU A 178 -15.76 -0.73 11.55
N VAL A 179 -16.35 -0.94 12.71
CA VAL A 179 -15.85 -0.35 13.95
C VAL A 179 -14.70 -1.19 14.45
N VAL A 180 -13.51 -0.57 14.52
CA VAL A 180 -12.28 -1.22 14.97
C VAL A 180 -11.87 -0.69 16.33
N GLU A 181 -11.75 -1.61 17.30
CA GLU A 181 -11.21 -1.31 18.62
C GLU A 181 -9.70 -1.51 18.63
N THR A 182 -8.97 -0.50 19.06
CA THR A 182 -7.51 -0.52 19.17
C THR A 182 -7.08 0.09 20.50
N PRO A 183 -5.86 -0.16 20.99
CA PRO A 183 -5.33 0.56 22.16
C PRO A 183 -5.27 2.09 21.95
N ALA A 184 -5.21 2.57 20.71
CA ALA A 184 -5.24 4.00 20.40
C ALA A 184 -6.66 4.60 20.43
N GLY A 185 -7.70 3.77 20.46
CA GLY A 185 -9.10 4.19 20.46
C GLY A 185 -9.99 3.28 19.61
N THR A 186 -11.27 3.62 19.57
CA THR A 186 -12.29 2.94 18.76
C THR A 186 -12.62 3.83 17.56
N PHE A 187 -12.55 3.28 16.36
CA PHE A 187 -12.67 4.03 15.12
C PHE A 187 -13.68 3.39 14.16
N ASN A 188 -14.54 4.22 13.60
CA ASN A 188 -15.31 3.81 12.43
C ASN A 188 -14.38 3.85 11.21
N SER A 189 -14.16 2.71 10.59
CA SER A 189 -13.08 2.54 9.62
C SER A 189 -13.60 2.10 8.27
N MET A 190 -13.06 2.71 7.22
CA MET A 190 -13.17 2.19 5.87
C MET A 190 -12.34 0.92 5.76
N HIS A 191 -12.95 -0.19 5.33
CA HIS A 191 -12.30 -1.49 5.23
C HIS A 191 -12.00 -1.83 3.77
N LEU A 192 -10.73 -1.98 3.46
CA LEU A 192 -10.23 -2.22 2.12
C LEU A 192 -9.41 -3.52 2.07
N ARG A 193 -9.49 -4.24 0.96
CA ARG A 193 -8.74 -5.48 0.75
C ARG A 193 -8.13 -5.54 -0.65
N PHE A 194 -6.88 -6.00 -0.72
CA PHE A 194 -6.19 -6.37 -1.94
C PHE A 194 -5.99 -7.89 -1.95
N PRO A 195 -6.84 -8.67 -2.61
CA PRO A 195 -6.66 -10.11 -2.70
C PRO A 195 -5.46 -10.45 -3.58
N GLY A 196 -4.80 -11.55 -3.26
CA GLY A 196 -3.64 -12.06 -4.00
C GLY A 196 -2.61 -12.72 -3.09
N VAL A 197 -1.45 -13.02 -3.67
CA VAL A 197 -0.29 -13.49 -2.92
C VAL A 197 0.23 -12.34 -2.05
N ALA A 198 0.27 -12.48 -0.76
CA ALA A 198 0.46 -11.42 0.23
C ALA A 198 -0.79 -10.51 0.32
N SER A 199 -1.94 -11.14 0.51
CA SER A 199 -3.20 -10.45 0.73
C SER A 199 -3.08 -9.40 1.83
N THR A 200 -3.43 -8.17 1.52
CA THR A 200 -3.38 -7.04 2.45
C THR A 200 -4.78 -6.51 2.68
N GLU A 201 -5.13 -6.26 3.93
CA GLU A 201 -6.35 -5.56 4.34
C GLU A 201 -5.98 -4.34 5.18
N LEU A 202 -6.72 -3.26 4.96
CA LEU A 202 -6.52 -1.98 5.62
C LEU A 202 -7.81 -1.49 6.26
N TRP A 203 -7.72 -0.94 7.46
CA TRP A 203 -8.79 -0.23 8.14
C TRP A 203 -8.34 1.21 8.35
N LEU A 204 -8.97 2.13 7.63
CA LEU A 204 -8.64 3.54 7.62
C LEU A 204 -9.65 4.31 8.47
N ALA A 205 -9.21 4.90 9.58
CA ALA A 205 -10.06 5.55 10.55
C ALA A 205 -10.65 6.86 10.03
N ARG A 206 -11.96 6.95 9.91
CA ARG A 206 -12.67 8.13 9.40
C ARG A 206 -12.46 9.36 10.30
N GLU A 207 -12.39 9.17 11.61
CA GLU A 207 -12.18 10.23 12.59
C GLU A 207 -10.71 10.70 12.70
N ARG A 208 -9.79 10.00 12.03
CA ARG A 208 -8.35 10.28 12.09
C ARG A 208 -7.74 10.41 10.70
N ALA A 209 -8.32 11.30 9.87
CA ALA A 209 -7.83 11.63 8.52
C ALA A 209 -7.62 10.40 7.60
N LEU A 210 -8.43 9.37 7.77
CA LEU A 210 -8.30 8.09 7.06
C LEU A 210 -6.91 7.44 7.18
N LEU A 211 -6.26 7.64 8.31
CA LEU A 211 -4.99 6.97 8.61
C LEU A 211 -5.21 5.48 8.91
N PRO A 212 -4.24 4.62 8.59
CA PRO A 212 -4.36 3.19 8.80
C PRO A 212 -4.22 2.85 10.30
N VAL A 213 -5.32 2.44 10.94
CA VAL A 213 -5.35 2.04 12.36
C VAL A 213 -5.19 0.55 12.56
N LYS A 214 -5.45 -0.23 11.51
CA LYS A 214 -5.20 -1.68 11.49
C LYS A 214 -4.77 -2.09 10.10
N ILE A 215 -3.76 -2.95 10.05
CA ILE A 215 -3.20 -3.51 8.81
C ILE A 215 -3.08 -5.03 9.02
N ARG A 216 -3.65 -5.80 8.11
CA ARG A 216 -3.54 -7.25 8.07
C ARG A 216 -2.86 -7.67 6.79
N PHE A 217 -1.87 -8.55 6.88
CA PHE A 217 -1.25 -9.12 5.70
C PHE A 217 -0.86 -10.58 5.91
N VAL A 218 -0.84 -11.32 4.81
CA VAL A 218 -0.41 -12.69 4.77
C VAL A 218 0.85 -12.76 3.91
N ASP A 219 1.93 -13.31 4.44
CA ASP A 219 3.17 -13.45 3.70
C ASP A 219 3.11 -14.62 2.69
N ARG A 220 4.16 -14.80 1.89
CA ARG A 220 4.24 -15.87 0.89
C ARG A 220 4.21 -17.27 1.47
N LYS A 221 4.52 -17.41 2.76
CA LYS A 221 4.51 -18.69 3.49
C LYS A 221 3.15 -18.96 4.15
N GLY A 222 2.18 -18.05 3.98
CA GLY A 222 0.87 -18.15 4.59
C GLY A 222 0.82 -17.68 6.05
N ASN A 223 1.87 -17.03 6.56
CA ASN A 223 1.85 -16.46 7.91
C ASN A 223 1.02 -15.19 7.92
N LEU A 224 0.09 -15.13 8.85
CA LEU A 224 -0.77 -13.97 9.11
C LEU A 224 -0.10 -13.03 10.12
N TYR A 225 -0.09 -11.75 9.78
CA TYR A 225 0.36 -10.66 10.65
C TYR A 225 -0.70 -9.59 10.75
N ILE A 226 -0.91 -9.08 11.94
CA ILE A 226 -1.85 -7.98 12.21
C ILE A 226 -1.12 -6.88 12.96
N GLN A 227 -1.19 -5.67 12.43
CA GLN A 227 -0.72 -4.45 13.08
C GLN A 227 -1.94 -3.67 13.57
N VAL A 228 -1.95 -3.32 14.85
CA VAL A 228 -3.02 -2.57 15.49
C VAL A 228 -2.45 -1.33 16.16
N ALA A 229 -3.00 -0.16 15.86
CA ALA A 229 -2.51 1.11 16.37
C ALA A 229 -2.57 1.18 17.90
N THR A 230 -1.46 1.52 18.53
CA THR A 230 -1.35 1.76 19.96
C THR A 230 -1.30 3.24 20.31
N SER A 231 -0.83 4.09 19.39
CA SER A 231 -0.89 5.54 19.49
C SER A 231 -0.86 6.19 18.10
N ILE A 232 -1.50 7.35 17.99
CA ILE A 232 -1.55 8.16 16.78
C ILE A 232 -1.25 9.60 17.17
N GLU A 233 -0.17 10.15 16.67
CA GLU A 233 0.24 11.54 16.88
C GLU A 233 0.27 12.25 15.53
N ILE A 234 -0.43 13.35 15.40
CA ILE A 234 -0.49 14.18 14.20
C ILE A 234 -0.02 15.56 14.56
N GLY A 235 0.97 16.10 13.84
CA GLY A 235 1.44 17.46 13.94
C GLY A 235 1.01 18.30 12.75
N GLU A 236 0.61 19.52 13.01
CA GLU A 236 0.45 20.53 11.97
C GLU A 236 1.81 21.17 11.66
N GLU A 237 1.88 21.80 10.48
CA GLU A 237 3.04 22.62 10.13
C GLU A 237 3.13 23.80 11.09
N PRO A 238 4.31 24.15 11.62
CA PRO A 238 4.47 25.26 12.57
C PRO A 238 4.19 26.62 11.95
#